data_c1dbaa025410508438c30244b8ea47f4
#
_entry.id   c1dbaa025410508438c30244b8ea47f4
#
_cell.length_a   1.000
_cell.length_b   1.000
_cell.length_c   1.000
_cell.angle_alpha   90.00
_cell.angle_beta   90.00
_cell.angle_gamma   90.00
#
_symmetry.space_group_name_H-M   'P 1'
#
loop_
_entity.id
_entity.type
_entity.pdbx_description
1 polymer ?
#
loop_
_entity_poly.entity_id
_entity_poly.type
_entity_poly.pdbx_seq_one_letter_code
_entity_poly.pdbx_strand_id
1 'polypeptide(L)'
;MKKLIILLISLLSIFNCKELDHNNDNKILSQLQNSDFKIFESVYIKTSNVLDGNKRVSSFIKEFNGNKYHLPNFEYYNCNVGDTICLKTKAKRTFDISKYSLSISEKKNQDYYSTLNDISKIINEFQKLDIYKIYSSTEIGNSIIFFIKDEEYIAYISDFSKIKNEYWKKKISEDEQIDKHWYISR
;
A
#
# COMPACT_ATOMS: atom_id res chain seq x y z
N MET A 1 33.15 -31.70 16.06
CA MET A 1 32.79 -31.55 14.66
C MET A 1 31.27 -31.46 14.45
N LYS A 2 30.39 -32.37 14.95
CA LYS A 2 28.93 -32.32 14.75
C LYS A 2 28.28 -31.02 15.24
N LYS A 3 28.69 -30.45 16.39
CA LYS A 3 28.13 -29.20 16.93
C LYS A 3 28.46 -27.95 16.08
N LEU A 4 29.63 -27.95 15.42
CA LEU A 4 30.04 -26.84 14.54
C LEU A 4 29.24 -26.82 13.24
N ILE A 5 28.89 -27.99 12.69
CA ILE A 5 28.09 -28.14 11.47
C ILE A 5 26.66 -27.66 11.72
N ILE A 6 26.06 -27.96 12.89
CA ILE A 6 24.70 -27.50 13.26
C ILE A 6 24.65 -25.98 13.38
N LEU A 7 25.70 -25.36 13.96
CA LEU A 7 25.80 -23.91 14.08
C LEU A 7 25.93 -23.22 12.71
N LEU A 8 26.66 -23.82 11.77
CA LEU A 8 26.83 -23.31 10.42
C LEU A 8 25.53 -23.38 9.60
N ILE A 9 24.75 -24.46 9.75
CA ILE A 9 23.46 -24.63 9.07
C ILE A 9 22.43 -23.64 9.62
N SER A 10 22.42 -23.37 10.95
CA SER A 10 21.52 -22.38 11.53
C SER A 10 21.85 -20.94 11.11
N LEU A 11 23.13 -20.61 10.93
CA LEU A 11 23.56 -19.31 10.38
C LEU A 11 23.14 -19.13 8.90
N LEU A 12 23.30 -20.17 8.09
CA LEU A 12 22.91 -20.14 6.68
C LEU A 12 21.38 -19.99 6.49
N SER A 13 20.56 -20.57 7.39
CA SER A 13 19.10 -20.42 7.32
C SER A 13 18.63 -19.00 7.68
N ILE A 14 19.35 -18.28 8.56
CA ILE A 14 19.04 -16.88 8.91
C ILE A 14 19.38 -15.93 7.75
N PHE A 15 20.48 -16.18 7.04
CA PHE A 15 20.83 -15.38 5.86
C PHE A 15 19.86 -15.59 4.69
N ASN A 16 19.41 -16.82 4.44
CA ASN A 16 18.45 -17.10 3.37
C ASN A 16 17.05 -16.49 3.64
N CYS A 17 16.60 -16.38 4.89
CA CYS A 17 15.35 -15.69 5.21
C CYS A 17 15.39 -14.18 4.90
N LYS A 18 16.52 -13.50 5.18
CA LYS A 18 16.64 -12.06 4.86
C LYS A 18 16.72 -11.79 3.35
N GLU A 19 17.42 -12.62 2.58
CA GLU A 19 17.49 -12.45 1.11
C GLU A 19 16.15 -12.68 0.41
N LEU A 20 15.30 -13.57 0.90
CA LEU A 20 13.98 -13.83 0.33
C LEU A 20 13.02 -12.65 0.55
N ASP A 21 13.07 -11.95 1.69
CA ASP A 21 12.26 -10.76 1.97
C ASP A 21 12.71 -9.57 1.09
N HIS A 22 13.99 -9.32 0.92
CA HIS A 22 14.49 -8.25 0.04
C HIS A 22 14.09 -8.43 -1.43
N ASN A 23 13.98 -9.65 -1.92
CA ASN A 23 13.52 -9.91 -3.30
C ASN A 23 12.06 -9.51 -3.51
N ASN A 24 11.20 -9.68 -2.50
CA ASN A 24 9.80 -9.28 -2.58
C ASN A 24 9.65 -7.75 -2.56
N ASP A 25 10.37 -7.07 -1.68
CA ASP A 25 10.35 -5.60 -1.57
C ASP A 25 10.83 -4.93 -2.86
N ASN A 26 11.91 -5.43 -3.45
CA ASN A 26 12.42 -4.95 -4.73
C ASN A 26 11.42 -5.16 -5.88
N LYS A 27 10.68 -6.28 -5.87
CA LYS A 27 9.64 -6.54 -6.85
C LYS A 27 8.47 -5.55 -6.70
N ILE A 28 8.01 -5.31 -5.47
CA ILE A 28 6.94 -4.35 -5.19
C ILE A 28 7.39 -2.93 -5.52
N LEU A 29 8.61 -2.54 -5.13
CA LEU A 29 9.19 -1.25 -5.48
C LEU A 29 9.22 -1.04 -7.00
N SER A 30 9.68 -2.04 -7.76
CA SER A 30 9.67 -1.98 -9.22
C SER A 30 8.26 -1.84 -9.80
N GLN A 31 7.27 -2.52 -9.22
CA GLN A 31 5.87 -2.37 -9.63
C GLN A 31 5.35 -0.95 -9.36
N LEU A 32 5.67 -0.38 -8.19
CA LEU A 32 5.28 0.98 -7.82
C LEU A 32 5.93 2.01 -8.76
N GLN A 33 7.24 1.91 -8.99
CA GLN A 33 7.98 2.83 -9.86
C GLN A 33 7.47 2.82 -11.31
N ASN A 34 6.95 1.69 -11.80
CA ASN A 34 6.39 1.53 -13.13
C ASN A 34 4.87 1.80 -13.20
N SER A 35 4.23 2.16 -12.09
CA SER A 35 2.80 2.50 -12.01
C SER A 35 2.57 4.00 -11.93
N ASP A 36 1.30 4.43 -12.15
CA ASP A 36 0.85 5.79 -11.84
C ASP A 36 0.57 5.94 -10.33
N PHE A 37 1.58 5.66 -9.49
CA PHE A 37 1.42 5.64 -8.03
C PHE A 37 1.02 7.00 -7.43
N LYS A 38 1.22 8.11 -8.14
CA LYS A 38 0.82 9.46 -7.67
C LYS A 38 -0.68 9.63 -7.51
N ILE A 39 -1.49 8.75 -8.13
CA ILE A 39 -2.95 8.75 -7.89
C ILE A 39 -3.31 8.47 -6.43
N PHE A 40 -2.38 7.89 -5.65
CA PHE A 40 -2.55 7.63 -4.23
C PHE A 40 -2.22 8.82 -3.31
N GLU A 41 -1.85 9.98 -3.84
CA GLU A 41 -1.70 11.20 -3.04
C GLU A 41 -3.02 11.56 -2.34
N SER A 42 -2.95 11.89 -1.06
CA SER A 42 -4.11 12.18 -0.18
C SER A 42 -5.11 11.01 -0.08
N VAL A 43 -4.63 9.77 -0.24
CA VAL A 43 -5.41 8.55 -0.10
C VAL A 43 -5.02 7.80 1.17
N TYR A 44 -6.04 7.32 1.89
CA TYR A 44 -5.88 6.39 2.98
C TYR A 44 -6.71 5.14 2.71
N ILE A 45 -6.05 3.99 2.61
CA ILE A 45 -6.69 2.68 2.51
C ILE A 45 -6.24 1.85 3.72
N LYS A 46 -7.20 1.42 4.53
CA LYS A 46 -6.93 0.57 5.70
C LYS A 46 -7.66 -0.74 5.56
N THR A 47 -6.92 -1.83 5.61
CA THR A 47 -7.49 -3.17 5.74
C THR A 47 -8.06 -3.34 7.14
N SER A 48 -9.32 -3.76 7.24
CA SER A 48 -9.98 -3.97 8.52
C SER A 48 -10.04 -5.43 8.91
N ASN A 49 -10.43 -6.34 8.03
CA ASN A 49 -10.64 -7.75 8.36
C ASN A 49 -10.32 -8.69 7.21
N VAL A 50 -9.94 -9.92 7.55
CA VAL A 50 -9.94 -11.08 6.67
C VAL A 50 -11.35 -11.65 6.69
N LEU A 51 -11.99 -11.77 5.53
CA LEU A 51 -13.31 -12.39 5.43
C LEU A 51 -13.22 -13.90 5.26
N ASP A 52 -12.44 -14.34 4.28
CA ASP A 52 -12.26 -15.75 3.95
C ASP A 52 -11.01 -15.89 3.08
N GLY A 53 -10.08 -16.74 3.50
CA GLY A 53 -8.85 -17.00 2.76
C GLY A 53 -8.14 -15.73 2.31
N ASN A 54 -8.17 -15.47 1.01
CA ASN A 54 -7.52 -14.32 0.38
C ASN A 54 -8.41 -13.07 0.27
N LYS A 55 -9.66 -13.13 0.74
CA LYS A 55 -10.61 -12.01 0.67
C LYS A 55 -10.48 -11.09 1.87
N ARG A 56 -10.34 -9.81 1.62
CA ARG A 56 -10.16 -8.75 2.61
C ARG A 56 -11.25 -7.70 2.49
N VAL A 57 -11.56 -7.02 3.58
CA VAL A 57 -12.39 -5.82 3.60
C VAL A 57 -11.52 -4.63 3.99
N SER A 58 -11.68 -3.54 3.26
CA SER A 58 -10.96 -2.31 3.51
C SER A 58 -11.87 -1.11 3.52
N SER A 59 -11.44 -0.06 4.21
CA SER A 59 -12.01 1.28 4.08
C SER A 59 -11.10 2.15 3.22
N PHE A 60 -11.72 3.03 2.46
CA PHE A 60 -11.05 4.01 1.62
C PHE A 60 -11.47 5.42 2.03
N ILE A 61 -10.51 6.31 2.11
CA ILE A 61 -10.72 7.73 2.33
C ILE A 61 -9.83 8.49 1.35
N LYS A 62 -10.39 9.48 0.67
CA LYS A 62 -9.64 10.43 -0.14
C LYS A 62 -10.15 11.84 0.10
N GLU A 63 -9.22 12.77 0.25
CA GLU A 63 -9.51 14.18 0.20
C GLU A 63 -9.26 14.73 -1.22
N PHE A 64 -10.26 15.39 -1.79
CA PHE A 64 -10.18 15.96 -3.12
C PHE A 64 -10.96 17.28 -3.16
N ASN A 65 -10.29 18.36 -3.55
CA ASN A 65 -10.87 19.72 -3.65
C ASN A 65 -11.64 20.16 -2.39
N GLY A 66 -11.13 19.83 -1.21
CA GLY A 66 -11.74 20.16 0.09
C GLY A 66 -12.94 19.28 0.47
N ASN A 67 -13.27 18.26 -0.32
CA ASN A 67 -14.25 17.24 0.03
C ASN A 67 -13.55 15.96 0.47
N LYS A 68 -14.11 15.30 1.49
CA LYS A 68 -13.63 14.03 1.97
C LYS A 68 -14.60 12.93 1.55
N TYR A 69 -14.09 12.02 0.73
CA TYR A 69 -14.83 10.85 0.23
C TYR A 69 -14.49 9.65 1.10
N HIS A 70 -15.52 8.99 1.61
CA HIS A 70 -15.36 7.82 2.46
C HIS A 70 -16.18 6.65 1.92
N LEU A 71 -15.47 5.54 1.64
CA LEU A 71 -16.04 4.25 1.30
C LEU A 71 -15.72 3.28 2.45
N PRO A 72 -16.71 2.97 3.32
CA PRO A 72 -16.42 2.32 4.60
C PRO A 72 -15.99 0.87 4.46
N ASN A 73 -16.54 0.15 3.48
CA ASN A 73 -16.30 -1.28 3.34
C ASN A 73 -16.27 -1.65 1.85
N PHE A 74 -15.09 -1.88 1.30
CA PHE A 74 -14.95 -2.49 -0.01
C PHE A 74 -14.13 -3.79 0.08
N GLU A 75 -14.46 -4.73 -0.77
CA GLU A 75 -13.81 -6.02 -0.80
C GLU A 75 -12.69 -6.05 -1.84
N TYR A 76 -11.55 -6.60 -1.49
CA TYR A 76 -10.46 -6.88 -2.41
C TYR A 76 -9.79 -8.23 -2.11
N TYR A 77 -8.98 -8.70 -3.05
CA TYR A 77 -8.23 -9.94 -2.90
C TYR A 77 -6.76 -9.63 -2.66
N ASN A 78 -6.22 -10.15 -1.55
CA ASN A 78 -4.79 -10.18 -1.26
C ASN A 78 -4.31 -11.61 -1.47
N CYS A 79 -3.55 -11.84 -2.53
CA CYS A 79 -3.12 -13.18 -2.90
C CYS A 79 -1.78 -13.50 -2.25
N ASN A 80 -1.63 -14.71 -1.74
CA ASN A 80 -0.33 -15.20 -1.30
C ASN A 80 0.61 -15.34 -2.50
N VAL A 81 1.91 -15.15 -2.25
CA VAL A 81 2.94 -15.36 -3.27
C VAL A 81 2.83 -16.79 -3.79
N GLY A 82 2.72 -16.94 -5.13
CA GLY A 82 2.58 -18.24 -5.77
C GLY A 82 1.14 -18.77 -5.96
N ASP A 83 0.13 -18.11 -5.38
CA ASP A 83 -1.28 -18.49 -5.62
C ASP A 83 -1.77 -17.99 -6.99
N THR A 84 -1.49 -18.79 -8.02
CA THR A 84 -1.83 -18.47 -9.41
C THR A 84 -3.34 -18.37 -9.65
N ILE A 85 -4.17 -19.10 -8.88
CA ILE A 85 -5.63 -19.07 -9.01
C ILE A 85 -6.16 -17.75 -8.46
N CYS A 86 -5.71 -17.35 -7.29
CA CYS A 86 -6.05 -16.05 -6.69
C CYS A 86 -5.61 -14.89 -7.59
N LEU A 87 -4.38 -14.90 -8.10
CA LEU A 87 -3.86 -13.85 -9.00
C LEU A 87 -4.69 -13.74 -10.28
N LYS A 88 -5.08 -14.86 -10.90
CA LYS A 88 -5.97 -14.85 -12.07
C LYS A 88 -7.37 -14.32 -11.76
N THR A 89 -7.89 -14.61 -10.57
CA THR A 89 -9.19 -14.11 -10.10
C THR A 89 -9.13 -12.62 -9.83
N LYS A 90 -8.06 -12.16 -9.16
CA LYS A 90 -7.80 -10.73 -8.87
C LYS A 90 -7.69 -9.91 -10.16
N ALA A 91 -6.93 -10.39 -11.15
CA ALA A 91 -6.70 -9.70 -12.42
C ALA A 91 -7.98 -9.51 -13.27
N LYS A 92 -8.99 -10.34 -13.09
CA LYS A 92 -10.27 -10.28 -13.83
C LYS A 92 -11.31 -9.38 -13.16
N ARG A 93 -11.06 -8.91 -11.93
CA ARG A 93 -12.04 -8.10 -11.19
C ARG A 93 -11.81 -6.63 -11.44
N THR A 94 -12.88 -5.97 -11.83
CA THR A 94 -12.97 -4.51 -11.87
C THR A 94 -13.81 -4.05 -10.68
N PHE A 95 -13.31 -3.08 -9.94
CA PHE A 95 -14.05 -2.47 -8.86
C PHE A 95 -15.20 -1.64 -9.43
N ASP A 96 -16.41 -1.93 -8.96
CA ASP A 96 -17.62 -1.23 -9.36
C ASP A 96 -18.16 -0.44 -8.15
N ILE A 97 -17.91 0.86 -8.12
CA ILE A 97 -18.29 1.74 -7.01
C ILE A 97 -19.80 1.83 -6.80
N SER A 98 -20.62 1.54 -7.85
CA SER A 98 -22.08 1.60 -7.75
C SER A 98 -22.65 0.58 -6.75
N LYS A 99 -21.88 -0.46 -6.43
CA LYS A 99 -22.24 -1.50 -5.46
C LYS A 99 -22.00 -1.11 -4.01
N TYR A 100 -21.44 0.06 -3.76
CA TYR A 100 -21.02 0.49 -2.43
C TYR A 100 -21.64 1.83 -2.05
N SER A 101 -21.83 2.02 -0.75
CA SER A 101 -22.30 3.30 -0.20
C SER A 101 -21.11 4.24 0.00
N LEU A 102 -21.03 5.28 -0.83
CA LEU A 102 -20.03 6.35 -0.70
C LEU A 102 -20.63 7.51 0.09
N SER A 103 -19.96 7.92 1.18
CA SER A 103 -20.27 9.15 1.90
C SER A 103 -19.33 10.29 1.51
N ILE A 104 -19.86 11.51 1.45
CA ILE A 104 -19.14 12.73 1.11
C ILE A 104 -19.39 13.74 2.23
N SER A 105 -18.33 14.27 2.84
CA SER A 105 -18.43 15.18 4.00
C SER A 105 -18.99 16.56 3.66
N GLU A 106 -18.78 17.04 2.43
CA GLU A 106 -19.31 18.33 1.96
C GLU A 106 -19.67 18.22 0.48
N LYS A 107 -20.88 18.68 0.13
CA LYS A 107 -21.33 18.77 -1.28
C LYS A 107 -21.00 20.17 -1.81
N LYS A 108 -19.77 20.42 -2.20
CA LYS A 108 -19.45 21.57 -3.04
C LYS A 108 -19.56 21.13 -4.50
N ASN A 109 -20.23 21.96 -5.32
CA ASN A 109 -20.51 21.76 -6.75
C ASN A 109 -19.32 21.16 -7.51
N GLN A 110 -19.22 19.85 -7.56
CA GLN A 110 -18.23 19.13 -8.33
C GLN A 110 -18.92 18.09 -9.20
N ASP A 111 -18.28 17.80 -10.31
CA ASP A 111 -18.68 16.70 -11.16
C ASP A 111 -18.56 15.37 -10.38
N TYR A 112 -19.65 14.98 -9.77
CA TYR A 112 -19.78 13.76 -8.94
C TYR A 112 -19.31 12.52 -9.71
N TYR A 113 -19.63 12.46 -11.00
CA TYR A 113 -19.30 11.29 -11.84
C TYR A 113 -17.81 11.21 -12.16
N SER A 114 -17.13 12.32 -12.40
CA SER A 114 -15.67 12.29 -12.62
C SER A 114 -14.95 11.81 -11.37
N THR A 115 -15.37 12.28 -10.19
CA THR A 115 -14.81 11.83 -8.90
C THR A 115 -15.05 10.35 -8.63
N LEU A 116 -16.23 9.80 -8.97
CA LEU A 116 -16.48 8.36 -8.86
C LEU A 116 -15.55 7.53 -9.76
N ASN A 117 -15.30 8.02 -10.98
CA ASN A 117 -14.35 7.38 -11.89
C ASN A 117 -12.92 7.38 -11.32
N ASP A 118 -12.49 8.50 -10.73
CA ASP A 118 -11.18 8.61 -10.10
C ASP A 118 -11.04 7.66 -8.90
N ILE A 119 -12.06 7.57 -8.03
CA ILE A 119 -12.07 6.62 -6.93
C ILE A 119 -12.01 5.18 -7.44
N SER A 120 -12.79 4.85 -8.46
CA SER A 120 -12.76 3.53 -9.08
C SER A 120 -11.39 3.19 -9.66
N LYS A 121 -10.75 4.15 -10.33
CA LYS A 121 -9.38 4.00 -10.86
C LYS A 121 -8.39 3.74 -9.73
N ILE A 122 -8.42 4.53 -8.66
CA ILE A 122 -7.53 4.37 -7.49
C ILE A 122 -7.67 2.99 -6.87
N ILE A 123 -8.90 2.53 -6.62
CA ILE A 123 -9.13 1.21 -6.01
C ILE A 123 -8.69 0.09 -6.96
N ASN A 124 -8.94 0.21 -8.27
CA ASN A 124 -8.47 -0.76 -9.26
C ASN A 124 -6.93 -0.84 -9.30
N GLU A 125 -6.23 0.29 -9.23
CA GLU A 125 -4.76 0.29 -9.15
C GLU A 125 -4.26 -0.31 -7.83
N PHE A 126 -4.88 0.03 -6.70
CA PHE A 126 -4.56 -0.59 -5.42
C PHE A 126 -4.69 -2.12 -5.46
N GLN A 127 -5.74 -2.64 -6.10
CA GLN A 127 -5.96 -4.08 -6.21
C GLN A 127 -4.90 -4.80 -7.03
N LYS A 128 -4.18 -4.12 -7.92
CA LYS A 128 -3.08 -4.70 -8.72
C LYS A 128 -1.78 -4.84 -7.91
N LEU A 129 -1.61 -4.04 -6.88
CA LEU A 129 -0.41 -4.02 -6.05
C LEU A 129 -0.49 -5.10 -4.95
N ASP A 130 0.65 -5.65 -4.58
CA ASP A 130 0.74 -6.62 -3.48
C ASP A 130 1.01 -5.91 -2.14
N ILE A 131 0.12 -4.97 -1.82
CA ILE A 131 0.13 -4.15 -0.62
C ILE A 131 -1.24 -4.22 0.06
N TYR A 132 -1.31 -4.00 1.37
CA TYR A 132 -2.57 -4.10 2.10
C TYR A 132 -3.09 -2.78 2.65
N LYS A 133 -2.22 -1.74 2.70
CA LYS A 133 -2.58 -0.44 3.25
C LYS A 133 -1.81 0.67 2.52
N ILE A 134 -2.45 1.80 2.32
CA ILE A 134 -1.82 3.04 1.86
C ILE A 134 -2.10 4.14 2.87
N TYR A 135 -1.09 4.94 3.14
CA TYR A 135 -1.22 6.16 3.92
C TYR A 135 -0.56 7.32 3.17
N SER A 136 -1.36 8.34 2.86
CA SER A 136 -0.88 9.60 2.33
C SER A 136 -1.72 10.74 2.90
N SER A 137 -1.07 11.77 3.41
CA SER A 137 -1.74 12.92 4.01
C SER A 137 -0.88 14.18 3.92
N THR A 138 -1.50 15.33 4.17
CA THR A 138 -0.81 16.62 4.25
C THR A 138 0.18 16.70 5.43
N GLU A 139 0.00 15.87 6.47
CA GLU A 139 0.92 15.78 7.63
C GLU A 139 2.28 15.19 7.27
N ILE A 140 2.31 14.35 6.22
CA ILE A 140 3.54 13.78 5.67
C ILE A 140 3.93 14.43 4.33
N GLY A 141 3.47 15.67 4.09
CA GLY A 141 3.81 16.44 2.89
C GLY A 141 3.30 15.83 1.58
N ASN A 142 2.16 15.13 1.61
CA ASN A 142 1.61 14.33 0.51
C ASN A 142 2.52 13.21 0.02
N SER A 143 3.52 12.81 0.82
CA SER A 143 4.27 11.58 0.61
C SER A 143 3.33 10.37 0.69
N ILE A 144 3.75 9.23 0.16
CA ILE A 144 2.90 8.04 0.10
C ILE A 144 3.64 6.87 0.74
N ILE A 145 2.98 6.21 1.70
CA ILE A 145 3.50 5.03 2.38
C ILE A 145 2.67 3.82 1.99
N PHE A 146 3.31 2.83 1.38
CA PHE A 146 2.74 1.58 0.90
C PHE A 146 3.12 0.46 1.85
N PHE A 147 2.19 -0.02 2.65
CA PHE A 147 2.45 -1.09 3.61
C PHE A 147 2.36 -2.46 2.93
N ILE A 148 3.41 -3.24 3.06
CA ILE A 148 3.53 -4.62 2.58
C ILE A 148 3.04 -5.57 3.68
N LYS A 149 3.44 -5.32 4.92
CA LYS A 149 3.00 -5.97 6.15
C LYS A 149 2.79 -4.89 7.24
N ASP A 150 2.46 -5.30 8.47
CA ASP A 150 2.08 -4.37 9.54
C ASP A 150 3.09 -3.23 9.76
N GLU A 151 4.38 -3.53 9.82
CA GLU A 151 5.43 -2.55 10.04
C GLU A 151 6.39 -2.39 8.84
N GLU A 152 6.27 -3.27 7.85
CA GLU A 152 7.07 -3.24 6.64
C GLU A 152 6.38 -2.39 5.57
N TYR A 153 7.10 -1.41 5.04
CA TYR A 153 6.56 -0.50 4.03
C TYR A 153 7.62 -0.01 3.05
N ILE A 154 7.14 0.47 1.91
CA ILE A 154 7.89 1.27 0.96
C ILE A 154 7.30 2.67 1.00
N ALA A 155 8.13 3.70 1.09
CA ALA A 155 7.70 5.09 1.12
C ALA A 155 8.22 5.87 -0.08
N TYR A 156 7.35 6.63 -0.72
CA TYR A 156 7.70 7.68 -1.66
C TYR A 156 7.65 9.04 -0.97
N ILE A 157 8.77 9.69 -0.83
CA ILE A 157 8.91 10.99 -0.16
C ILE A 157 9.17 12.06 -1.22
N SER A 158 8.15 12.88 -1.47
CA SER A 158 8.23 13.95 -2.46
C SER A 158 9.20 15.06 -2.04
N ASP A 159 9.13 15.44 -0.75
CA ASP A 159 9.97 16.46 -0.12
C ASP A 159 10.01 16.22 1.38
N PHE A 160 11.16 15.78 1.90
CA PHE A 160 11.34 15.46 3.32
C PHE A 160 11.09 16.66 4.23
N SER A 161 11.37 17.88 3.76
CA SER A 161 11.18 19.11 4.54
C SER A 161 9.70 19.43 4.82
N LYS A 162 8.78 18.88 4.02
CA LYS A 162 7.33 19.04 4.16
C LYS A 162 6.67 18.07 5.14
N ILE A 163 7.42 17.10 5.68
CA ILE A 163 6.90 16.19 6.70
C ILE A 163 6.78 16.97 8.02
N LYS A 164 5.53 17.18 8.45
CA LYS A 164 5.20 17.86 9.71
C LYS A 164 5.06 16.91 10.88
N ASN A 165 4.72 15.65 10.62
CA ASN A 165 4.56 14.62 11.64
C ASN A 165 5.92 14.09 12.09
N GLU A 166 6.32 14.42 13.32
CA GLU A 166 7.64 14.09 13.87
C GLU A 166 7.89 12.58 13.99
N TYR A 167 6.84 11.77 14.25
CA TYR A 167 6.97 10.31 14.27
C TYR A 167 7.41 9.78 12.89
N TRP A 168 6.73 10.21 11.82
CA TRP A 168 7.07 9.79 10.47
C TRP A 168 8.40 10.35 10.00
N LYS A 169 8.72 11.58 10.35
CA LYS A 169 10.00 12.20 10.03
C LYS A 169 11.17 11.40 10.62
N LYS A 170 11.06 11.04 11.92
CA LYS A 170 12.05 10.20 12.58
C LYS A 170 12.13 8.83 11.93
N LYS A 171 10.99 8.13 11.76
CA LYS A 171 10.93 6.77 11.24
C LYS A 171 11.57 6.68 9.85
N ILE A 172 11.19 7.57 8.91
CA ILE A 172 11.74 7.57 7.55
C ILE A 172 13.24 7.93 7.54
N SER A 173 13.71 8.74 8.49
CA SER A 173 15.16 9.06 8.57
C SER A 173 16.03 7.86 9.01
N GLU A 174 15.42 6.82 9.59
CA GLU A 174 16.06 5.58 10.01
C GLU A 174 15.96 4.48 8.95
N ASP A 175 15.12 4.67 7.92
CA ASP A 175 14.89 3.71 6.84
C ASP A 175 16.03 3.69 5.82
N GLU A 176 16.06 2.64 5.01
CA GLU A 176 17.00 2.51 3.90
C GLU A 176 16.56 3.38 2.72
N GLN A 177 17.33 4.40 2.40
CA GLN A 177 17.11 5.21 1.20
C GLN A 177 17.64 4.48 -0.04
N ILE A 178 16.75 4.14 -0.97
CA ILE A 178 17.07 3.44 -2.21
C ILE A 178 17.49 4.42 -3.31
N ASP A 179 16.77 5.55 -3.40
CA ASP A 179 17.09 6.65 -4.30
C ASP A 179 16.65 7.99 -3.70
N LYS A 180 16.62 9.03 -4.50
CA LYS A 180 16.24 10.39 -4.05
C LYS A 180 14.89 10.47 -3.32
N HIS A 181 13.95 9.60 -3.67
CA HIS A 181 12.57 9.70 -3.21
C HIS A 181 12.02 8.41 -2.56
N TRP A 182 12.70 7.28 -2.75
CA TRP A 182 12.20 5.99 -2.29
C TRP A 182 12.98 5.47 -1.08
N TYR A 183 12.21 5.00 -0.10
CA TYR A 183 12.71 4.47 1.17
C TYR A 183 12.03 3.12 1.45
N ILE A 184 12.77 2.20 2.06
CA ILE A 184 12.27 0.90 2.52
C ILE A 184 12.49 0.81 4.03
N SER A 185 11.44 0.42 4.78
CA SER A 185 11.53 0.22 6.23
C SER A 185 12.48 -0.92 6.56
N ARG A 186 13.26 -0.74 7.63
CA ARG A 186 14.15 -1.76 8.21
C ARG A 186 13.55 -2.43 9.42
#